data_c9eea1e1951165c37df80432386f7650
#
_entry.id   c9eea1e1951165c37df80432386f7650
#
_cell.length_a   1.000
_cell.length_b   1.000
_cell.length_c   1.000
_cell.angle_alpha   90.00
_cell.angle_beta   90.00
_cell.angle_gamma   90.00
#
_symmetry.space_group_name_H-M   'P 1'
#
loop_
_entity.id
_entity.type
_entity.pdbx_description
1 polymer ?
#
loop_
_entity_poly.entity_id
_entity_poly.type
_entity_poly.pdbx_seq_one_letter_code
_entity_poly.pdbx_strand_id
1 'polypeptide(L)'
;TEMANDDVLRVLVIDDNVDVAAFIGSQLSDKYAIIYAHNGHDGLNKAEQMVPDVIVTDLMMPGVDGLEVCRRIRANEVTSHIPIIVVTAKITETDRVKGLEAGADAYLAKPFNRDELRMRVEKLLEQRRLLREKYAKLEETDKEDEQPQSESDRKFINKVTDTVYMLLNAGGEIDVTAVAEKMGMTYSQFYRKLSALTGCTPMGYILRIKIRKARLLIDKNPSMPFRDVAERCGFSDYSNFVRAFKNLCGITPTQYVRQKE
;
A
#
# COMPACT_ATOMS: atom_id res chain seq x y z
N THR A 1 14.28 -7.12 16.95
CA THR A 1 15.22 -7.73 15.96
C THR A 1 14.51 -8.09 14.64
N GLU A 2 13.26 -7.66 14.42
CA GLU A 2 12.46 -7.95 13.21
C GLU A 2 12.47 -6.83 12.15
N MET A 3 13.15 -5.72 12.38
CA MET A 3 13.12 -4.55 11.48
C MET A 3 14.12 -4.58 10.30
N ALA A 4 14.93 -5.62 10.14
CA ALA A 4 16.02 -5.63 9.14
C ALA A 4 15.68 -6.30 7.81
N ASN A 5 14.45 -6.74 7.55
CA ASN A 5 14.10 -7.53 6.35
C ASN A 5 12.89 -7.00 5.56
N ASP A 6 12.46 -5.76 5.78
CA ASP A 6 11.27 -5.19 5.10
C ASP A 6 11.56 -4.64 3.69
N ASP A 7 12.83 -4.53 3.30
CA ASP A 7 13.23 -4.02 1.96
C ASP A 7 13.14 -5.09 0.85
N VAL A 8 13.03 -6.38 1.20
CA VAL A 8 12.92 -7.45 0.21
C VAL A 8 11.47 -7.65 -0.18
N LEU A 9 11.16 -7.44 -1.45
CA LEU A 9 9.82 -7.67 -2.00
C LEU A 9 9.44 -9.14 -1.89
N ARG A 10 8.18 -9.40 -1.52
CA ARG A 10 7.64 -10.74 -1.24
C ARG A 10 6.70 -11.18 -2.35
N VAL A 11 6.89 -12.40 -2.83
CA VAL A 11 5.99 -13.05 -3.80
C VAL A 11 5.32 -14.24 -3.13
N LEU A 12 3.99 -14.25 -3.10
CA LEU A 12 3.22 -15.41 -2.65
C LEU A 12 2.87 -16.27 -3.87
N VAL A 13 3.31 -17.53 -3.84
CA VAL A 13 3.01 -18.54 -4.85
C VAL A 13 1.97 -19.50 -4.29
N ILE A 14 0.83 -19.63 -4.98
CA ILE A 14 -0.30 -20.50 -4.59
C ILE A 14 -0.51 -21.53 -5.70
N ASP A 15 -0.17 -22.78 -5.44
CA ASP A 15 -0.34 -23.90 -6.39
C ASP A 15 -0.46 -25.19 -5.56
N ASP A 16 -1.46 -26.03 -5.83
CA ASP A 16 -1.67 -27.30 -5.12
C ASP A 16 -0.61 -28.33 -5.47
N ASN A 17 0.07 -28.16 -6.60
CA ASN A 17 1.22 -28.96 -6.96
C ASN A 17 2.51 -28.33 -6.40
N VAL A 18 3.08 -29.01 -5.39
CA VAL A 18 4.30 -28.55 -4.67
C VAL A 18 5.49 -28.36 -5.63
N ASP A 19 5.64 -29.23 -6.63
CA ASP A 19 6.76 -29.15 -7.58
C ASP A 19 6.61 -27.94 -8.50
N VAL A 20 5.39 -27.62 -8.93
CA VAL A 20 5.10 -26.43 -9.74
C VAL A 20 5.30 -25.17 -8.90
N ALA A 21 4.81 -25.14 -7.67
CA ALA A 21 5.06 -24.02 -6.75
C ALA A 21 6.56 -23.78 -6.55
N ALA A 22 7.32 -24.86 -6.27
CA ALA A 22 8.76 -24.80 -6.11
C ALA A 22 9.47 -24.32 -7.39
N PHE A 23 9.05 -24.79 -8.56
CA PHE A 23 9.54 -24.32 -9.85
C PHE A 23 9.31 -22.82 -10.03
N ILE A 24 8.09 -22.33 -9.84
CA ILE A 24 7.76 -20.89 -9.91
C ILE A 24 8.64 -20.10 -8.97
N GLY A 25 8.74 -20.51 -7.71
CA GLY A 25 9.55 -19.83 -6.70
C GLY A 25 11.04 -19.81 -7.05
N SER A 26 11.58 -20.91 -7.57
CA SER A 26 12.99 -20.98 -8.00
C SER A 26 13.34 -19.99 -9.11
N GLN A 27 12.38 -19.63 -9.96
CA GLN A 27 12.60 -18.64 -11.03
C GLN A 27 12.68 -17.20 -10.49
N LEU A 28 12.20 -16.95 -9.28
CA LEU A 28 12.06 -15.62 -8.67
C LEU A 28 12.94 -15.39 -7.43
N SER A 29 13.42 -16.46 -6.81
CA SER A 29 14.09 -16.44 -5.48
C SER A 29 15.42 -15.69 -5.42
N ASP A 30 16.01 -15.35 -6.56
CA ASP A 30 17.23 -14.52 -6.62
C ASP A 30 16.95 -13.03 -6.36
N LYS A 31 15.71 -12.58 -6.55
CA LYS A 31 15.30 -11.17 -6.37
C LYS A 31 14.24 -10.96 -5.28
N TYR A 32 13.46 -11.98 -4.97
CA TYR A 32 12.27 -11.88 -4.14
C TYR A 32 12.27 -12.91 -3.01
N ALA A 33 11.68 -12.55 -1.87
CA ALA A 33 11.36 -13.52 -0.82
C ALA A 33 10.10 -14.30 -1.21
N ILE A 34 10.21 -15.63 -1.31
CA ILE A 34 9.11 -16.48 -1.77
C ILE A 34 8.35 -17.05 -0.59
N ILE A 35 7.03 -16.88 -0.63
CA ILE A 35 6.07 -17.49 0.29
C ILE A 35 5.28 -18.53 -0.50
N TYR A 36 5.12 -19.73 0.02
CA TYR A 36 4.38 -20.80 -0.63
C TYR A 36 3.07 -21.07 0.08
N ALA A 37 2.02 -21.34 -0.71
CA ALA A 37 0.75 -21.87 -0.24
C ALA A 37 0.30 -23.00 -1.18
N HIS A 38 -0.24 -24.07 -0.62
CA HIS A 38 -0.57 -25.28 -1.39
C HIS A 38 -2.07 -25.49 -1.59
N ASN A 39 -2.87 -24.48 -1.37
CA ASN A 39 -4.29 -24.40 -1.71
C ASN A 39 -4.76 -22.95 -1.58
N GLY A 40 -5.93 -22.64 -2.16
CA GLY A 40 -6.48 -21.30 -2.15
C GLY A 40 -6.78 -20.74 -0.75
N HIS A 41 -7.21 -21.58 0.20
CA HIS A 41 -7.45 -21.17 1.60
C HIS A 41 -6.17 -20.73 2.31
N ASP A 42 -5.10 -21.51 2.22
CA ASP A 42 -3.79 -21.19 2.79
C ASP A 42 -3.23 -19.92 2.11
N GLY A 43 -3.44 -19.80 0.79
CA GLY A 43 -3.07 -18.62 0.02
C GLY A 43 -3.75 -17.35 0.51
N LEU A 44 -5.06 -17.38 0.74
CA LEU A 44 -5.81 -16.24 1.26
C LEU A 44 -5.36 -15.83 2.67
N ASN A 45 -5.17 -16.81 3.57
CA ASN A 45 -4.69 -16.55 4.92
C ASN A 45 -3.28 -15.93 4.92
N LYS A 46 -2.36 -16.46 4.13
CA LYS A 46 -1.00 -15.92 4.00
C LYS A 46 -0.99 -14.54 3.34
N ALA A 47 -1.83 -14.31 2.35
CA ALA A 47 -1.97 -12.99 1.73
C ALA A 47 -2.40 -11.94 2.74
N GLU A 48 -3.37 -12.24 3.61
CA GLU A 48 -3.85 -11.32 4.64
C GLU A 48 -2.81 -11.10 5.76
N GLN A 49 -2.16 -12.15 6.23
CA GLN A 49 -1.18 -12.05 7.31
C GLN A 49 0.12 -11.37 6.88
N MET A 50 0.62 -11.68 5.69
CA MET A 50 1.96 -11.28 5.24
C MET A 50 1.96 -10.11 4.26
N VAL A 51 0.82 -9.78 3.67
CA VAL A 51 0.62 -8.70 2.67
C VAL A 51 1.76 -8.70 1.65
N PRO A 52 1.84 -9.72 0.75
CA PRO A 52 2.90 -9.81 -0.25
C PRO A 52 2.81 -8.69 -1.29
N ASP A 53 3.90 -8.46 -2.01
CA ASP A 53 3.94 -7.43 -3.06
C ASP A 53 3.33 -7.90 -4.38
N VAL A 54 3.32 -9.22 -4.63
CA VAL A 54 2.68 -9.89 -5.77
C VAL A 54 2.17 -11.27 -5.35
N ILE A 55 1.05 -11.68 -5.91
CA ILE A 55 0.53 -13.05 -5.81
C ILE A 55 0.64 -13.71 -7.19
N VAL A 56 1.16 -14.93 -7.22
CA VAL A 56 1.14 -15.82 -8.39
C VAL A 56 0.30 -17.03 -7.99
N THR A 57 -0.86 -17.24 -8.61
CA THR A 57 -1.77 -18.33 -8.27
C THR A 57 -2.06 -19.22 -9.45
N ASP A 58 -2.12 -20.54 -9.22
CA ASP A 58 -2.71 -21.43 -10.20
C ASP A 58 -4.21 -21.15 -10.34
N LEU A 59 -4.73 -21.37 -11.55
CA LEU A 59 -6.15 -21.23 -11.82
C LEU A 59 -6.96 -22.40 -11.26
N MET A 60 -6.45 -23.62 -11.45
CA MET A 60 -7.17 -24.86 -11.22
C MET A 60 -6.70 -25.54 -9.94
N MET A 61 -7.31 -25.18 -8.81
CA MET A 61 -7.02 -25.79 -7.52
C MET A 61 -8.28 -26.38 -6.90
N PRO A 62 -8.17 -27.48 -6.13
CA PRO A 62 -9.31 -28.04 -5.41
C PRO A 62 -9.86 -27.07 -4.34
N GLY A 63 -11.19 -26.99 -4.25
CA GLY A 63 -11.90 -26.18 -3.26
C GLY A 63 -11.96 -24.72 -3.65
N VAL A 64 -10.99 -23.90 -3.26
CA VAL A 64 -10.90 -22.48 -3.64
C VAL A 64 -9.97 -22.35 -4.83
N ASP A 65 -10.54 -22.13 -6.00
CA ASP A 65 -9.80 -21.94 -7.26
C ASP A 65 -9.14 -20.54 -7.36
N GLY A 66 -8.29 -20.36 -8.37
CA GLY A 66 -7.57 -19.10 -8.56
C GLY A 66 -8.48 -17.89 -8.85
N LEU A 67 -9.66 -18.08 -9.46
CA LEU A 67 -10.61 -16.98 -9.67
C LEU A 67 -11.27 -16.56 -8.36
N GLU A 68 -11.59 -17.52 -7.52
CA GLU A 68 -12.15 -17.24 -6.19
C GLU A 68 -11.09 -16.59 -5.29
N VAL A 69 -9.81 -17.00 -5.38
CA VAL A 69 -8.70 -16.30 -4.74
C VAL A 69 -8.68 -14.84 -5.18
N CYS A 70 -8.73 -14.56 -6.50
CA CYS A 70 -8.74 -13.19 -7.01
C CYS A 70 -9.90 -12.37 -6.42
N ARG A 71 -11.14 -12.89 -6.45
CA ARG A 71 -12.32 -12.19 -5.93
C ARG A 71 -12.19 -11.85 -4.45
N ARG A 72 -11.73 -12.80 -3.62
CA ARG A 72 -11.56 -12.59 -2.18
C ARG A 72 -10.42 -11.63 -1.86
N ILE A 73 -9.30 -11.70 -2.58
CA ILE A 73 -8.20 -10.74 -2.45
C ILE A 73 -8.69 -9.31 -2.76
N ARG A 74 -9.48 -9.13 -3.83
CA ARG A 74 -10.04 -7.81 -4.19
C ARG A 74 -11.10 -7.30 -3.22
N ALA A 75 -11.88 -8.20 -2.63
CA ALA A 75 -12.91 -7.84 -1.64
C ALA A 75 -12.37 -7.51 -0.24
N ASN A 76 -11.17 -7.98 0.10
CA ASN A 76 -10.57 -7.77 1.42
C ASN A 76 -9.81 -6.43 1.48
N GLU A 77 -10.16 -5.57 2.45
CA GLU A 77 -9.55 -4.25 2.63
C GLU A 77 -8.01 -4.32 2.81
N VAL A 78 -7.48 -5.37 3.42
CA VAL A 78 -6.02 -5.52 3.65
C VAL A 78 -5.28 -5.81 2.35
N THR A 79 -5.86 -6.64 1.45
CA THR A 79 -5.16 -7.25 0.31
C THR A 79 -5.58 -6.72 -1.05
N SER A 80 -6.65 -5.90 -1.13
CA SER A 80 -7.25 -5.43 -2.39
C SER A 80 -6.26 -4.81 -3.39
N HIS A 81 -5.19 -4.21 -2.90
CA HIS A 81 -4.16 -3.55 -3.69
C HIS A 81 -3.11 -4.49 -4.29
N ILE A 82 -3.02 -5.75 -3.84
CA ILE A 82 -1.93 -6.66 -4.24
C ILE A 82 -2.15 -7.12 -5.68
N PRO A 83 -1.17 -6.96 -6.60
CA PRO A 83 -1.29 -7.46 -7.95
C PRO A 83 -1.28 -8.99 -8.01
N ILE A 84 -2.09 -9.56 -8.91
CA ILE A 84 -2.31 -11.00 -9.03
C ILE A 84 -2.00 -11.46 -10.46
N ILE A 85 -1.13 -12.45 -10.58
CA ILE A 85 -0.86 -13.20 -11.81
C ILE A 85 -1.53 -14.56 -11.69
N VAL A 86 -2.44 -14.87 -12.61
CA VAL A 86 -3.05 -16.21 -12.71
C VAL A 86 -2.26 -17.04 -13.69
N VAL A 87 -1.82 -18.22 -13.26
CA VAL A 87 -1.10 -19.20 -14.08
C VAL A 87 -2.07 -20.31 -14.45
N THR A 88 -2.08 -20.76 -15.71
CA THR A 88 -3.04 -21.76 -16.17
C THR A 88 -2.48 -22.62 -17.30
N ALA A 89 -2.87 -23.91 -17.34
CA ALA A 89 -2.49 -24.82 -18.41
C ALA A 89 -3.12 -24.46 -19.77
N LYS A 90 -4.25 -23.72 -19.77
CA LYS A 90 -4.95 -23.33 -20.99
C LYS A 90 -5.58 -21.96 -20.81
N ILE A 91 -5.22 -21.03 -21.69
CA ILE A 91 -5.87 -19.72 -21.78
C ILE A 91 -6.92 -19.82 -22.88
N THR A 92 -8.20 -19.95 -22.52
CA THR A 92 -9.29 -19.65 -23.43
C THR A 92 -9.63 -18.15 -23.32
N GLU A 93 -10.19 -17.58 -24.39
CA GLU A 93 -10.65 -16.19 -24.36
C GLU A 93 -11.70 -15.98 -23.26
N THR A 94 -12.56 -16.98 -23.05
CA THR A 94 -13.56 -16.99 -21.99
C THR A 94 -12.93 -16.99 -20.58
N ASP A 95 -11.85 -17.74 -20.36
CA ASP A 95 -11.17 -17.79 -19.06
C ASP A 95 -10.45 -16.46 -18.77
N ARG A 96 -9.89 -15.83 -19.82
CA ARG A 96 -9.26 -14.52 -19.70
C ARG A 96 -10.27 -13.43 -19.34
N VAL A 97 -11.46 -13.43 -19.94
CA VAL A 97 -12.53 -12.48 -19.61
C VAL A 97 -13.00 -12.68 -18.17
N LYS A 98 -13.33 -13.91 -17.79
CA LYS A 98 -13.74 -14.24 -16.41
C LYS A 98 -12.71 -13.85 -15.37
N GLY A 99 -11.45 -13.97 -15.70
CA GLY A 99 -10.41 -13.65 -14.78
C GLY A 99 -10.16 -12.16 -14.64
N LEU A 100 -10.27 -11.37 -15.71
CA LEU A 100 -10.27 -9.92 -15.62
C LEU A 100 -11.45 -9.43 -14.77
N GLU A 101 -12.64 -10.01 -14.94
CA GLU A 101 -13.81 -9.75 -14.11
C GLU A 101 -13.58 -10.15 -12.63
N ALA A 102 -12.82 -11.23 -12.38
CA ALA A 102 -12.44 -11.66 -11.04
C ALA A 102 -11.33 -10.77 -10.42
N GLY A 103 -10.70 -9.87 -11.19
CA GLY A 103 -9.71 -8.92 -10.71
C GLY A 103 -8.25 -9.39 -10.82
N ALA A 104 -7.93 -10.35 -11.69
CA ALA A 104 -6.54 -10.67 -12.01
C ALA A 104 -5.90 -9.54 -12.85
N ASP A 105 -4.62 -9.23 -12.59
CA ASP A 105 -3.88 -8.20 -13.31
C ASP A 105 -3.12 -8.76 -14.52
N ALA A 106 -2.77 -10.03 -14.49
CA ALA A 106 -2.10 -10.71 -15.59
C ALA A 106 -2.41 -12.22 -15.63
N TYR A 107 -2.24 -12.79 -16.83
CA TYR A 107 -2.36 -14.23 -17.10
C TYR A 107 -1.05 -14.75 -17.67
N LEU A 108 -0.69 -15.97 -17.29
CA LEU A 108 0.49 -16.67 -17.79
C LEU A 108 0.11 -18.11 -18.14
N ALA A 109 0.33 -18.52 -19.40
CA ALA A 109 0.05 -19.89 -19.84
C ALA A 109 1.18 -20.85 -19.46
N LYS A 110 0.86 -22.03 -18.94
CA LYS A 110 1.80 -23.16 -18.82
C LYS A 110 1.90 -23.87 -20.19
N PRO A 111 3.09 -24.26 -20.69
CA PRO A 111 4.41 -23.98 -20.12
C PRO A 111 4.88 -22.55 -20.39
N PHE A 112 5.50 -21.93 -19.41
CA PHE A 112 6.14 -20.60 -19.51
C PHE A 112 7.65 -20.71 -19.25
N ASN A 113 8.39 -19.74 -19.74
CA ASN A 113 9.80 -19.63 -19.45
C ASN A 113 10.05 -18.63 -18.30
N ARG A 114 11.30 -18.66 -17.76
CA ARG A 114 11.72 -17.79 -16.66
C ARG A 114 11.54 -16.31 -16.97
N ASP A 115 11.95 -15.90 -18.16
CA ASP A 115 11.96 -14.48 -18.54
C ASP A 115 10.55 -13.94 -18.67
N GLU A 116 9.60 -14.73 -19.15
CA GLU A 116 8.19 -14.33 -19.24
C GLU A 116 7.57 -14.12 -17.86
N LEU A 117 7.78 -15.04 -16.91
CA LEU A 117 7.29 -14.90 -15.55
C LEU A 117 7.91 -13.67 -14.87
N ARG A 118 9.23 -13.51 -14.97
CA ARG A 118 9.95 -12.37 -14.39
C ARG A 118 9.47 -11.04 -14.95
N MET A 119 9.36 -10.94 -16.26
CA MET A 119 8.86 -9.72 -16.91
C MET A 119 7.47 -9.34 -16.45
N ARG A 120 6.57 -10.32 -16.23
CA ARG A 120 5.21 -10.07 -15.70
C ARG A 120 5.26 -9.51 -14.28
N VAL A 121 6.03 -10.15 -13.40
CA VAL A 121 6.20 -9.71 -12.01
C VAL A 121 6.82 -8.30 -11.97
N GLU A 122 7.92 -8.09 -12.68
CA GLU A 122 8.62 -6.80 -12.73
C GLU A 122 7.72 -5.68 -13.27
N LYS A 123 6.95 -5.95 -14.33
CA LYS A 123 6.02 -4.97 -14.90
C LYS A 123 4.93 -4.55 -13.92
N LEU A 124 4.35 -5.49 -13.17
CA LEU A 124 3.32 -5.18 -12.18
C LEU A 124 3.89 -4.38 -11.00
N LEU A 125 5.07 -4.76 -10.52
CA LEU A 125 5.77 -4.03 -9.45
C LEU A 125 6.16 -2.62 -9.90
N GLU A 126 6.64 -2.46 -11.13
CA GLU A 126 6.99 -1.16 -11.70
C GLU A 126 5.75 -0.26 -11.87
N GLN A 127 4.64 -0.80 -12.37
CA GLN A 127 3.37 -0.06 -12.44
C GLN A 127 2.95 0.46 -11.05
N ARG A 128 3.09 -0.37 -10.01
CA ARG A 128 2.82 0.04 -8.62
C ARG A 128 3.78 1.13 -8.15
N ARG A 129 5.07 1.03 -8.49
CA ARG A 129 6.06 2.05 -8.16
C ARG A 129 5.71 3.41 -8.79
N LEU A 130 5.37 3.41 -10.08
CA LEU A 130 4.97 4.63 -10.79
C LEU A 130 3.69 5.26 -10.22
N LEU A 131 2.70 4.44 -9.84
CA LEU A 131 1.49 4.92 -9.18
C LEU A 131 1.80 5.59 -7.83
N ARG A 132 2.69 4.99 -7.02
CA ARG A 132 3.16 5.57 -5.74
C ARG A 132 3.87 6.91 -5.93
N GLU A 133 4.75 7.01 -6.92
CA GLU A 133 5.48 8.25 -7.24
C GLU A 133 4.52 9.35 -7.71
N LYS A 134 3.52 8.99 -8.52
CA LYS A 134 2.48 9.92 -8.96
C LYS A 134 1.66 10.41 -7.75
N TYR A 135 1.28 9.50 -6.84
CA TYR A 135 0.55 9.86 -5.63
C TYR A 135 1.35 10.81 -4.72
N ALA A 136 2.63 10.52 -4.49
CA ALA A 136 3.50 11.37 -3.69
C ALA A 136 3.60 12.81 -4.25
N LYS A 137 3.64 12.97 -5.58
CA LYS A 137 3.67 14.29 -6.23
C LYS A 137 2.32 15.03 -6.17
N LEU A 138 1.20 14.31 -6.27
CA LEU A 138 -0.14 14.92 -6.20
C LEU A 138 -0.45 15.48 -4.81
N GLU A 139 0.02 14.81 -3.74
CA GLU A 139 -0.11 15.33 -2.37
C GLU A 139 0.63 16.65 -2.14
N GLU A 140 1.70 16.94 -2.91
CA GLU A 140 2.42 18.21 -2.84
C GLU A 140 1.61 19.38 -3.45
N THR A 141 0.66 19.11 -4.33
CA THR A 141 -0.06 20.13 -5.12
C THR A 141 -1.49 20.42 -4.65
N ASP A 142 -1.98 19.82 -3.55
CA ASP A 142 -3.36 19.95 -3.04
C ASP A 142 -4.48 19.66 -4.11
N LYS A 143 -4.14 19.00 -5.22
CA LYS A 143 -5.11 18.59 -6.24
C LYS A 143 -5.67 17.22 -5.91
N GLU A 144 -6.87 17.19 -5.35
CA GLU A 144 -7.57 15.95 -4.96
C GLU A 144 -8.12 15.13 -6.14
N ASP A 145 -8.21 15.70 -7.35
CA ASP A 145 -9.05 15.16 -8.44
C ASP A 145 -8.38 14.09 -9.34
N GLU A 146 -7.08 13.83 -9.21
CA GLU A 146 -6.38 12.87 -10.08
C GLU A 146 -5.74 11.71 -9.33
N GLN A 147 -6.49 10.95 -8.53
CA GLN A 147 -5.96 9.77 -7.87
C GLN A 147 -6.03 8.54 -8.79
N PRO A 148 -4.90 7.93 -9.19
CA PRO A 148 -4.89 6.78 -10.10
C PRO A 148 -5.14 5.44 -9.40
N GLN A 149 -5.73 5.43 -8.23
CA GLN A 149 -5.96 4.26 -7.39
C GLN A 149 -7.37 3.71 -7.60
N SER A 150 -7.54 2.41 -7.30
CA SER A 150 -8.87 1.80 -7.25
C SER A 150 -9.76 2.53 -6.24
N GLU A 151 -11.08 2.43 -6.41
CA GLU A 151 -12.02 3.01 -5.45
C GLU A 151 -11.80 2.48 -4.02
N SER A 152 -11.44 1.21 -3.88
CA SER A 152 -11.10 0.59 -2.60
C SER A 152 -9.86 1.21 -1.96
N ASP A 153 -8.80 1.44 -2.74
CA ASP A 153 -7.57 2.02 -2.24
C ASP A 153 -7.78 3.49 -1.82
N ARG A 154 -8.58 4.24 -2.59
CA ARG A 154 -8.97 5.61 -2.23
C ARG A 154 -9.78 5.67 -0.95
N LYS A 155 -10.76 4.77 -0.76
CA LYS A 155 -11.53 4.65 0.48
C LYS A 155 -10.63 4.35 1.68
N PHE A 156 -9.65 3.47 1.50
CA PHE A 156 -8.67 3.16 2.55
C PHE A 156 -7.84 4.40 2.93
N ILE A 157 -7.27 5.11 1.97
CA ILE A 157 -6.46 6.32 2.22
C ILE A 157 -7.29 7.41 2.91
N ASN A 158 -8.52 7.63 2.47
CA ASN A 158 -9.42 8.59 3.11
C ASN A 158 -9.72 8.18 4.56
N LYS A 159 -10.02 6.91 4.81
CA LYS A 159 -10.25 6.37 6.17
C LYS A 159 -9.03 6.55 7.08
N VAL A 160 -7.80 6.33 6.55
CA VAL A 160 -6.56 6.62 7.30
C VAL A 160 -6.47 8.11 7.65
N THR A 161 -6.71 8.97 6.68
CA THR A 161 -6.66 10.43 6.86
C THR A 161 -7.67 10.89 7.91
N ASP A 162 -8.92 10.45 7.82
CA ASP A 162 -9.98 10.76 8.78
C ASP A 162 -9.64 10.25 10.17
N THR A 163 -9.08 9.04 10.27
CA THR A 163 -8.64 8.45 11.55
C THR A 163 -7.54 9.30 12.19
N VAL A 164 -6.56 9.76 11.43
CA VAL A 164 -5.50 10.64 11.92
C VAL A 164 -6.10 11.98 12.38
N TYR A 165 -7.00 12.61 11.61
CA TYR A 165 -7.67 13.85 12.04
C TYR A 165 -8.49 13.66 13.30
N MET A 166 -9.21 12.55 13.43
CA MET A 166 -9.98 12.21 14.65
C MET A 166 -9.06 12.12 15.87
N LEU A 167 -7.93 11.40 15.75
CA LEU A 167 -6.96 11.27 16.83
C LEU A 167 -6.30 12.62 17.19
N LEU A 168 -5.94 13.44 16.19
CA LEU A 168 -5.41 14.79 16.39
C LEU A 168 -6.39 15.71 17.16
N ASN A 169 -7.67 15.58 16.88
CA ASN A 169 -8.71 16.40 17.54
C ASN A 169 -9.05 15.91 18.95
N ALA A 170 -8.83 14.62 19.23
CA ALA A 170 -8.99 14.07 20.59
C ALA A 170 -7.87 14.52 21.56
N GLY A 171 -6.77 15.07 21.03
CA GLY A 171 -5.60 15.49 21.81
C GLY A 171 -4.72 14.27 22.17
N GLY A 172 -3.43 14.43 22.06
CA GLY A 172 -2.46 13.39 22.39
C GLY A 172 -1.46 13.13 21.28
N GLU A 173 -0.46 12.36 21.62
CA GLU A 173 0.56 11.92 20.66
C GLU A 173 -0.02 10.80 19.79
N ILE A 174 0.11 10.94 18.46
CA ILE A 174 -0.35 9.93 17.52
C ILE A 174 0.80 9.00 17.21
N ASP A 175 0.57 7.74 17.51
CA ASP A 175 1.42 6.61 17.20
C ASP A 175 0.80 5.80 16.05
N VAL A 176 1.66 5.18 15.24
CA VAL A 176 1.26 4.32 14.11
C VAL A 176 0.40 3.16 14.58
N THR A 177 0.68 2.59 15.74
CA THR A 177 -0.05 1.47 16.33
C THR A 177 -1.50 1.86 16.63
N ALA A 178 -1.71 3.03 17.21
CA ALA A 178 -3.06 3.54 17.49
C ALA A 178 -3.89 3.76 16.21
N VAL A 179 -3.25 4.21 15.14
CA VAL A 179 -3.92 4.33 13.83
C VAL A 179 -4.26 2.95 13.27
N ALA A 180 -3.32 2.00 13.28
CA ALA A 180 -3.54 0.64 12.79
C ALA A 180 -4.69 -0.07 13.55
N GLU A 181 -4.73 0.04 14.87
CA GLU A 181 -5.81 -0.51 15.70
C GLU A 181 -7.18 0.09 15.34
N LYS A 182 -7.26 1.40 15.13
CA LYS A 182 -8.49 2.07 14.70
C LYS A 182 -8.92 1.64 13.29
N MET A 183 -7.97 1.25 12.45
CA MET A 183 -8.24 0.69 11.13
C MET A 183 -8.61 -0.79 11.17
N GLY A 184 -8.54 -1.46 12.34
CA GLY A 184 -8.78 -2.90 12.48
C GLY A 184 -7.69 -3.77 11.87
N MET A 185 -6.46 -3.25 11.80
CA MET A 185 -5.30 -3.92 11.19
C MET A 185 -4.18 -4.13 12.21
N THR A 186 -3.38 -5.17 12.01
CA THR A 186 -2.10 -5.27 12.71
C THR A 186 -1.14 -4.18 12.22
N TYR A 187 -0.14 -3.83 13.02
CA TYR A 187 0.90 -2.88 12.63
C TYR A 187 1.55 -3.27 11.28
N SER A 188 1.90 -4.55 11.10
CA SER A 188 2.54 -5.04 9.89
C SER A 188 1.64 -4.93 8.65
N GLN A 189 0.36 -5.28 8.75
CA GLN A 189 -0.62 -5.13 7.67
C GLN A 189 -0.79 -3.67 7.27
N PHE A 190 -0.97 -2.80 8.27
CA PHE A 190 -1.13 -1.36 8.05
C PHE A 190 0.12 -0.75 7.41
N TYR A 191 1.31 -1.08 7.96
CA TYR A 191 2.59 -0.62 7.44
C TYR A 191 2.75 -0.99 5.96
N ARG A 192 2.58 -2.28 5.63
CA ARG A 192 2.79 -2.78 4.26
C ARG A 192 1.77 -2.20 3.29
N LYS A 193 0.48 -2.19 3.64
CA LYS A 193 -0.55 -1.62 2.76
C LYS A 193 -0.36 -0.12 2.53
N LEU A 194 -0.17 0.65 3.59
CA LEU A 194 0.00 2.10 3.45
C LEU A 194 1.26 2.45 2.65
N SER A 195 2.38 1.78 2.94
CA SER A 195 3.63 1.97 2.19
C SER A 195 3.48 1.53 0.72
N ALA A 196 2.75 0.44 0.46
CA ALA A 196 2.49 -0.04 -0.90
C ALA A 196 1.64 0.95 -1.71
N LEU A 197 0.73 1.67 -1.09
CA LEU A 197 -0.16 2.64 -1.76
C LEU A 197 0.48 4.02 -1.91
N THR A 198 1.18 4.51 -0.89
CA THR A 198 1.64 5.91 -0.81
C THR A 198 3.13 6.10 -1.07
N GLY A 199 3.93 5.02 -1.01
CA GLY A 199 5.40 5.10 -1.07
C GLY A 199 6.03 5.72 0.19
N CYS A 200 5.23 6.00 1.22
CA CYS A 200 5.69 6.59 2.47
C CYS A 200 5.63 5.57 3.61
N THR A 201 6.53 5.70 4.58
CA THR A 201 6.31 5.00 5.84
C THR A 201 5.05 5.54 6.53
N PRO A 202 4.34 4.76 7.35
CA PRO A 202 3.16 5.26 8.07
C PRO A 202 3.43 6.50 8.92
N MET A 203 4.57 6.57 9.58
CA MET A 203 4.98 7.76 10.34
C MET A 203 5.18 8.97 9.41
N GLY A 204 5.80 8.77 8.24
CA GLY A 204 5.98 9.81 7.23
C GLY A 204 4.65 10.33 6.70
N TYR A 205 3.68 9.41 6.46
CA TYR A 205 2.34 9.77 6.02
C TYR A 205 1.56 10.56 7.07
N ILE A 206 1.57 10.11 8.33
CA ILE A 206 0.97 10.85 9.47
C ILE A 206 1.59 12.24 9.60
N LEU A 207 2.90 12.36 9.43
CA LEU A 207 3.59 13.64 9.48
C LEU A 207 3.12 14.60 8.38
N ARG A 208 2.89 14.09 7.16
CA ARG A 208 2.32 14.89 6.07
C ARG A 208 0.92 15.41 6.41
N ILE A 209 0.04 14.57 7.00
CA ILE A 209 -1.30 14.99 7.45
C ILE A 209 -1.19 16.08 8.53
N LYS A 210 -0.28 15.94 9.51
CA LYS A 210 -0.04 16.94 10.54
C LYS A 210 0.36 18.30 9.92
N ILE A 211 1.27 18.29 8.94
CA ILE A 211 1.73 19.52 8.28
C ILE A 211 0.64 20.11 7.37
N ARG A 212 -0.17 19.28 6.69
CA ARG A 212 -1.35 19.76 5.93
C ARG A 212 -2.33 20.49 6.87
N LYS A 213 -2.65 19.90 8.04
CA LYS A 213 -3.47 20.55 9.07
C LYS A 213 -2.87 21.88 9.54
N ALA A 214 -1.54 21.94 9.73
CA ALA A 214 -0.85 23.16 10.12
C ALA A 214 -1.00 24.27 9.08
N ARG A 215 -0.81 23.94 7.79
CA ARG A 215 -1.03 24.91 6.68
C ARG A 215 -2.46 25.46 6.70
N LEU A 216 -3.45 24.58 6.81
CA LEU A 216 -4.85 25.00 6.88
C LEU A 216 -5.16 25.90 8.08
N LEU A 217 -4.57 25.64 9.25
CA LEU A 217 -4.71 26.48 10.43
C LEU A 217 -4.07 27.86 10.24
N ILE A 218 -2.85 27.91 9.68
CA ILE A 218 -2.15 29.14 9.36
C ILE A 218 -2.93 29.95 8.32
N ASP A 219 -3.44 29.30 7.27
CA ASP A 219 -4.22 29.97 6.20
C ASP A 219 -5.53 30.58 6.73
N LYS A 220 -6.19 29.89 7.68
CA LYS A 220 -7.41 30.40 8.31
C LYS A 220 -7.17 31.50 9.33
N ASN A 221 -6.03 31.46 10.02
CA ASN A 221 -5.68 32.44 11.06
C ASN A 221 -4.18 32.72 11.05
N PRO A 222 -3.69 33.60 10.16
CA PRO A 222 -2.27 33.94 10.04
C PRO A 222 -1.64 34.53 11.30
N SER A 223 -2.45 35.10 12.20
CA SER A 223 -2.00 35.66 13.47
C SER A 223 -1.86 34.65 14.61
N MET A 224 -2.26 33.38 14.39
CA MET A 224 -2.14 32.35 15.41
C MET A 224 -0.66 32.06 15.73
N PRO A 225 -0.26 32.03 17.01
CA PRO A 225 1.10 31.67 17.40
C PRO A 225 1.49 30.29 16.85
N PHE A 226 2.64 30.17 16.22
CA PHE A 226 3.08 28.89 15.65
C PHE A 226 3.23 27.76 16.68
N ARG A 227 3.42 28.10 17.96
CA ARG A 227 3.43 27.13 19.05
C ARG A 227 2.05 26.48 19.22
N ASP A 228 0.98 27.29 19.14
CA ASP A 228 -0.40 26.81 19.25
C ASP A 228 -0.77 25.99 18.01
N VAL A 229 -0.28 26.39 16.81
CA VAL A 229 -0.43 25.58 15.59
C VAL A 229 0.23 24.23 15.77
N ALA A 230 1.46 24.17 16.28
CA ALA A 230 2.20 22.94 16.50
C ALA A 230 1.46 22.00 17.46
N GLU A 231 0.98 22.52 18.60
CA GLU A 231 0.23 21.77 19.60
C GLU A 231 -1.07 21.19 19.01
N ARG A 232 -1.86 22.00 18.30
CA ARG A 232 -3.11 21.58 17.64
C ARG A 232 -2.88 20.55 16.52
N CYS A 233 -1.65 20.47 16.01
CA CYS A 233 -1.23 19.46 15.04
C CYS A 233 -0.54 18.25 15.70
N GLY A 234 -0.59 18.13 17.04
CA GLY A 234 -0.06 16.99 17.77
C GLY A 234 1.47 16.89 17.76
N PHE A 235 2.15 18.04 17.77
CA PHE A 235 3.60 18.09 18.00
C PHE A 235 3.86 18.42 19.47
N SER A 236 4.57 17.53 20.14
CA SER A 236 5.02 17.73 21.52
C SER A 236 6.17 18.74 21.64
N ASP A 237 6.91 18.97 20.57
CA ASP A 237 8.05 19.87 20.50
C ASP A 237 7.95 20.81 19.29
N TYR A 238 8.07 22.12 19.58
CA TYR A 238 8.01 23.17 18.55
C TYR A 238 9.15 23.08 17.53
N SER A 239 10.36 22.69 17.96
CA SER A 239 11.50 22.53 17.06
C SER A 239 11.29 21.40 16.07
N ASN A 240 10.64 20.30 16.51
CA ASN A 240 10.25 19.20 15.65
C ASN A 240 9.20 19.65 14.62
N PHE A 241 8.24 20.46 15.03
CA PHE A 241 7.27 21.06 14.10
C PHE A 241 7.94 21.91 13.02
N VAL A 242 8.80 22.86 13.39
CA VAL A 242 9.50 23.75 12.46
C VAL A 242 10.34 22.95 11.46
N ARG A 243 11.07 21.95 11.96
CA ARG A 243 11.88 21.06 11.11
C ARG A 243 11.02 20.25 10.14
N ALA A 244 9.94 19.66 10.63
CA ALA A 244 9.01 18.89 9.79
C ALA A 244 8.34 19.77 8.74
N PHE A 245 7.88 20.96 9.12
CA PHE A 245 7.27 21.92 8.20
C PHE A 245 8.26 22.34 7.10
N LYS A 246 9.50 22.70 7.48
CA LYS A 246 10.54 23.04 6.50
C LYS A 246 10.89 21.89 5.57
N ASN A 247 10.99 20.68 6.10
CA ASN A 247 11.32 19.49 5.27
C ASN A 247 10.22 19.18 4.24
N LEU A 248 8.94 19.34 4.61
CA LEU A 248 7.82 19.00 3.72
C LEU A 248 7.36 20.19 2.83
N CYS A 249 7.50 21.43 3.29
CA CYS A 249 7.09 22.62 2.55
C CYS A 249 8.25 23.36 1.87
N GLY A 250 9.50 22.97 2.09
CA GLY A 250 10.70 23.64 1.59
C GLY A 250 11.05 24.94 2.32
N ILE A 251 10.10 25.53 3.06
CA ILE A 251 10.22 26.83 3.76
C ILE A 251 9.75 26.71 5.20
N THR A 252 10.19 27.63 6.07
CA THR A 252 9.74 27.67 7.46
C THR A 252 8.31 28.21 7.57
N PRO A 253 7.58 27.93 8.70
CA PRO A 253 6.24 28.50 8.93
C PRO A 253 6.21 30.04 8.80
N THR A 254 7.23 30.71 9.28
CA THR A 254 7.36 32.19 9.18
C THR A 254 7.51 32.65 7.72
N GLN A 255 8.32 31.94 6.93
CA GLN A 255 8.47 32.24 5.50
C GLN A 255 7.19 31.95 4.72
N TYR A 256 6.45 30.89 5.11
CA TYR A 256 5.19 30.52 4.49
C TYR A 256 4.13 31.63 4.62
N VAL A 257 4.00 32.25 5.79
CA VAL A 257 3.08 33.39 6.01
C VAL A 257 3.51 34.60 5.15
N ARG A 258 4.81 34.96 5.17
CA ARG A 258 5.33 36.10 4.41
C ARG A 258 5.17 35.99 2.89
N GLN A 259 5.10 34.80 2.34
CA GLN A 259 4.88 34.60 0.90
C GLN A 259 3.42 34.79 0.47
N LYS A 260 2.50 34.84 1.44
CA LYS A 260 1.06 35.00 1.18
C LYS A 260 0.56 36.44 1.49
N GLU A 261 1.39 37.23 2.17
CA GLU A 261 1.20 38.68 2.31
C GLU A 261 1.63 39.42 1.04
#